data_c4e3e80dbe1741289503cecc8a15f4d9
#
_entry.id   c4e3e80dbe1741289503cecc8a15f4d9
#
_cell.length_a   1.000
_cell.length_b   1.000
_cell.length_c   1.000
_cell.angle_alpha   90.00
_cell.angle_beta   90.00
_cell.angle_gamma   90.00
#
_symmetry.space_group_name_H-M   'P 1'
#
loop_
_entity.id
_entity.type
_entity.pdbx_description
1 polymer ?
#
loop_
_entity_poly.entity_id
_entity_poly.type
_entity_poly.pdbx_seq_one_letter_code
_entity_poly.pdbx_strand_id
1 'polypeptide(L)'
;MKKNTNCMQTIYACFIGYIVQAIVNNFVPLLFVTFQNNYHISLERITFLITLNFIIQLFVDLLSAFFIDRIGYRISILIAHILSAAGLLLLTVLPEVFSSPYTGLVIAVIIYAIGGGLLEVLVSPIIEACPTDNKEKAMSLLHSFYCWGHVGVVLLSTAFFWFFGISHWKILALMWAVIPIFNTFLFRSAPIYSLHEEGEQGLSLRELCTSKIFWMLMLMMTCAGASEQAVSQWASTFAETSLHISKTLGDLAGPLTFAACMGASRLLYGKYGDRIRLDLFMRGSCILCILSYLCISILPFPALNLFGCALCGFSVGIMWPGLFSTASVSIPRGGTTMFALLALAGDLGCSGGPTLAGLVSSYAGGSLKTGIFAAIIFPAVLLLGLIKSKKSE
;
A
#
# COMPACT_ATOMS: atom_id res chain seq x y z
N MET A 1 -7.57 27.95 -24.03
CA MET A 1 -6.41 27.92 -23.12
C MET A 1 -6.71 27.97 -21.63
N LYS A 2 -7.82 28.56 -21.13
CA LYS A 2 -8.17 28.57 -19.69
C LYS A 2 -8.65 27.22 -19.11
N LYS A 3 -9.08 26.25 -19.93
CA LYS A 3 -9.56 24.95 -19.51
C LYS A 3 -8.43 24.01 -19.01
N ASN A 4 -7.22 24.11 -19.58
CA ASN A 4 -6.11 23.22 -19.22
C ASN A 4 -5.42 23.53 -17.89
N THR A 5 -5.41 24.79 -17.45
CA THR A 5 -4.76 25.17 -16.17
C THR A 5 -5.50 24.66 -14.94
N ASN A 6 -6.81 24.53 -15.00
CA ASN A 6 -7.61 24.04 -13.87
C ASN A 6 -7.48 22.52 -13.66
N CYS A 7 -7.37 21.73 -14.73
CA CYS A 7 -7.19 20.27 -14.63
C CYS A 7 -5.87 19.90 -13.96
N MET A 8 -4.79 20.63 -14.22
CA MET A 8 -3.48 20.38 -13.62
C MET A 8 -3.50 20.52 -12.09
N GLN A 9 -4.29 21.44 -11.54
CA GLN A 9 -4.43 21.58 -10.10
C GLN A 9 -5.03 20.30 -9.47
N THR A 10 -6.05 19.72 -10.10
CA THR A 10 -6.67 18.47 -9.65
C THR A 10 -5.70 17.31 -9.75
N ILE A 11 -4.93 17.22 -10.84
CA ILE A 11 -3.93 16.18 -11.04
C ILE A 11 -2.85 16.25 -9.96
N TYR A 12 -2.31 17.44 -9.67
CA TYR A 12 -1.32 17.61 -8.60
C TYR A 12 -1.90 17.29 -7.22
N ALA A 13 -3.14 17.69 -6.95
CA ALA A 13 -3.81 17.35 -5.70
C ALA A 13 -3.98 15.82 -5.55
N CYS A 14 -4.27 15.10 -6.64
CA CYS A 14 -4.33 13.64 -6.65
C CYS A 14 -2.94 13.00 -6.40
N PHE A 15 -1.89 13.52 -7.00
CA PHE A 15 -0.51 13.04 -6.75
C PHE A 15 -0.11 13.21 -5.29
N ILE A 16 -0.42 14.38 -4.69
CA ILE A 16 -0.20 14.62 -3.25
C ILE A 16 -1.10 13.69 -2.42
N GLY A 17 -2.32 13.40 -2.87
CA GLY A 17 -3.21 12.43 -2.22
C GLY A 17 -2.56 11.04 -2.06
N TYR A 18 -1.89 10.54 -3.08
CA TYR A 18 -1.15 9.27 -2.99
C TYR A 18 0.13 9.36 -2.16
N ILE A 19 0.77 10.53 -2.07
CA ILE A 19 1.83 10.76 -1.07
C ILE A 19 1.24 10.69 0.34
N VAL A 20 0.05 11.28 0.58
CA VAL A 20 -0.63 11.18 1.89
C VAL A 20 -0.94 9.73 2.23
N GLN A 21 -1.43 8.94 1.28
CA GLN A 21 -1.67 7.51 1.49
C GLN A 21 -0.37 6.76 1.80
N ALA A 22 0.73 7.08 1.11
CA ALA A 22 2.04 6.51 1.43
C ALA A 22 2.50 6.87 2.85
N ILE A 23 2.23 8.08 3.34
CA ILE A 23 2.51 8.49 4.73
C ILE A 23 1.70 7.64 5.70
N VAL A 24 0.39 7.53 5.49
CA VAL A 24 -0.53 6.75 6.33
C VAL A 24 -0.10 5.29 6.46
N ASN A 25 0.31 4.68 5.36
CA ASN A 25 0.63 3.25 5.35
C ASN A 25 2.07 2.94 5.78
N ASN A 26 3.02 3.88 5.65
CA ASN A 26 4.46 3.56 5.78
C ASN A 26 5.19 4.32 6.90
N PHE A 27 4.60 5.35 7.50
CA PHE A 27 5.25 6.08 8.59
C PHE A 27 5.23 5.30 9.91
N VAL A 28 4.07 4.78 10.31
CA VAL A 28 3.90 4.08 11.60
C VAL A 28 4.74 2.80 11.69
N PRO A 29 4.94 2.00 10.63
CA PRO A 29 5.88 0.87 10.65
C PRO A 29 7.31 1.22 11.07
N LEU A 30 7.79 2.41 10.77
CA LEU A 30 9.12 2.89 11.20
C LEU A 30 9.21 3.12 12.72
N LEU A 31 8.07 3.14 13.42
CA LEU A 31 7.97 3.41 14.86
C LEU A 31 7.68 2.15 15.70
N PHE A 32 7.52 0.98 15.09
CA PHE A 32 7.11 -0.23 15.81
C PHE A 32 8.05 -0.59 16.97
N VAL A 33 9.35 -0.57 16.73
CA VAL A 33 10.35 -0.83 17.80
C VAL A 33 10.29 0.25 18.88
N THR A 34 10.06 1.51 18.49
CA THR A 34 9.89 2.62 19.43
C THR A 34 8.64 2.41 20.31
N PHE A 35 7.55 1.97 19.73
CA PHE A 35 6.32 1.66 20.49
C PHE A 35 6.50 0.46 21.42
N GLN A 36 7.23 -0.58 20.98
CA GLN A 36 7.56 -1.72 21.84
C GLN A 36 8.39 -1.27 23.05
N ASN A 37 9.41 -0.46 22.81
CA ASN A 37 10.32 -0.05 23.88
C ASN A 37 9.71 1.02 24.80
N ASN A 38 9.04 2.04 24.28
CA ASN A 38 8.54 3.16 25.06
C ASN A 38 7.24 2.85 25.80
N TYR A 39 6.36 2.03 25.17
CA TYR A 39 5.03 1.72 25.72
C TYR A 39 4.89 0.27 26.14
N HIS A 40 5.97 -0.53 26.06
CA HIS A 40 5.98 -1.96 26.42
C HIS A 40 4.90 -2.77 25.68
N ILE A 41 4.69 -2.47 24.39
CA ILE A 41 3.70 -3.12 23.55
C ILE A 41 4.28 -4.41 22.97
N SER A 42 3.54 -5.53 23.12
CA SER A 42 3.96 -6.82 22.57
C SER A 42 3.94 -6.83 21.03
N LEU A 43 4.72 -7.72 20.43
CA LEU A 43 4.76 -7.91 18.96
C LEU A 43 3.38 -8.28 18.40
N GLU A 44 2.59 -9.05 19.13
CA GLU A 44 1.22 -9.40 18.76
C GLU A 44 0.32 -8.16 18.65
N ARG A 45 0.43 -7.23 19.61
CA ARG A 45 -0.32 -5.97 19.58
C ARG A 45 0.13 -5.05 18.44
N ILE A 46 1.44 -5.02 18.12
CA ILE A 46 1.95 -4.33 16.93
C ILE A 46 1.37 -4.95 15.66
N THR A 47 1.35 -6.29 15.57
CA THR A 47 0.71 -7.02 14.46
C THR A 47 -0.75 -6.62 14.31
N PHE A 48 -1.48 -6.49 15.41
CA PHE A 48 -2.88 -6.06 15.39
C PHE A 48 -3.03 -4.62 14.84
N LEU A 49 -2.12 -3.70 15.13
CA LEU A 49 -2.18 -2.34 14.57
C LEU A 49 -2.05 -2.35 13.04
N ILE A 50 -1.17 -3.21 12.49
CA ILE A 50 -1.03 -3.38 11.03
C ILE A 50 -2.33 -3.94 10.45
N THR A 51 -2.79 -5.04 11.02
CA THR A 51 -4.04 -5.70 10.60
C THR A 51 -5.21 -4.73 10.62
N LEU A 52 -5.33 -3.96 11.70
CA LEU A 52 -6.40 -2.98 11.89
C LEU A 52 -6.36 -1.88 10.83
N ASN A 53 -5.17 -1.35 10.51
CA ASN A 53 -5.02 -0.34 9.47
C ASN A 53 -5.61 -0.82 8.13
N PHE A 54 -5.20 -1.98 7.65
CA PHE A 54 -5.66 -2.49 6.36
C PHE A 54 -7.10 -3.00 6.37
N ILE A 55 -7.55 -3.63 7.46
CA ILE A 55 -8.96 -4.04 7.59
C ILE A 55 -9.89 -2.83 7.56
N ILE A 56 -9.52 -1.73 8.20
CA ILE A 56 -10.33 -0.52 8.16
C ILE A 56 -10.38 0.06 6.75
N GLN A 57 -9.24 0.13 6.03
CA GLN A 57 -9.21 0.56 4.64
C GLN A 57 -10.12 -0.32 3.80
N LEU A 58 -10.03 -1.63 3.91
CA LEU A 58 -10.91 -2.59 3.25
C LEU A 58 -12.41 -2.35 3.52
N PHE A 59 -12.79 -2.08 4.78
CA PHE A 59 -14.18 -1.75 5.10
C PHE A 59 -14.62 -0.41 4.50
N VAL A 60 -13.72 0.57 4.48
CA VAL A 60 -13.97 1.87 3.87
C VAL A 60 -14.20 1.70 2.36
N ASP A 61 -13.40 0.88 1.69
CA ASP A 61 -13.54 0.61 0.26
C ASP A 61 -14.90 -0.01 -0.06
N LEU A 62 -15.31 -1.04 0.72
CA LEU A 62 -16.62 -1.67 0.59
C LEU A 62 -17.76 -0.67 0.78
N LEU A 63 -17.68 0.16 1.83
CA LEU A 63 -18.74 1.09 2.17
C LEU A 63 -18.77 2.29 1.22
N SER A 64 -17.63 2.69 0.67
CA SER A 64 -17.48 3.83 -0.22
C SER A 64 -18.37 3.74 -1.45
N ALA A 65 -18.57 2.54 -1.98
CA ALA A 65 -19.49 2.29 -3.09
C ALA A 65 -20.95 2.73 -2.82
N PHE A 66 -21.34 2.81 -1.54
CA PHE A 66 -22.72 3.16 -1.16
C PHE A 66 -22.90 4.63 -0.78
N PHE A 67 -21.86 5.30 -0.28
CA PHE A 67 -22.04 6.66 0.26
C PHE A 67 -21.32 7.75 -0.56
N ILE A 68 -20.27 7.44 -1.34
CA ILE A 68 -19.55 8.45 -2.13
C ILE A 68 -20.48 9.13 -3.13
N ASP A 69 -21.34 8.37 -3.81
CA ASP A 69 -22.30 8.94 -4.78
C ASP A 69 -23.33 9.87 -4.12
N ARG A 70 -23.66 9.65 -2.82
CA ARG A 70 -24.61 10.47 -2.08
C ARG A 70 -23.96 11.73 -1.50
N ILE A 71 -22.73 11.62 -1.00
CA ILE A 71 -21.99 12.73 -0.34
C ILE A 71 -21.26 13.57 -1.39
N GLY A 72 -20.85 12.96 -2.48
CA GLY A 72 -20.08 13.56 -3.56
C GLY A 72 -18.56 13.52 -3.34
N TYR A 73 -17.85 13.43 -4.44
CA TYR A 73 -16.37 13.27 -4.45
C TYR A 73 -15.64 14.38 -3.70
N ARG A 74 -16.11 15.65 -3.81
CA ARG A 74 -15.44 16.77 -3.16
C ARG A 74 -15.47 16.67 -1.63
N ILE A 75 -16.63 16.38 -1.06
CA ILE A 75 -16.77 16.28 0.40
C ILE A 75 -16.00 15.06 0.89
N SER A 76 -16.10 13.92 0.20
CA SER A 76 -15.43 12.68 0.56
C SER A 76 -13.91 12.82 0.56
N ILE A 77 -13.31 13.49 -0.46
CA ILE A 77 -11.86 13.69 -0.54
C ILE A 77 -11.34 14.67 0.53
N LEU A 78 -12.14 15.69 0.90
CA LEU A 78 -11.79 16.58 2.01
C LEU A 78 -11.82 15.83 3.35
N ILE A 79 -12.84 15.01 3.59
CA ILE A 79 -12.95 14.17 4.79
C ILE A 79 -11.74 13.22 4.86
N ALA A 80 -11.35 12.60 3.75
CA ALA A 80 -10.20 11.70 3.68
C ALA A 80 -8.91 12.37 4.18
N HIS A 81 -8.61 13.58 3.71
CA HIS A 81 -7.42 14.33 4.12
C HIS A 81 -7.50 14.82 5.56
N ILE A 82 -8.68 15.28 6.01
CA ILE A 82 -8.91 15.72 7.39
C ILE A 82 -8.69 14.55 8.36
N LEU A 83 -9.23 13.36 8.06
CA LEU A 83 -9.06 12.18 8.91
C LEU A 83 -7.61 11.70 8.91
N SER A 84 -6.92 11.70 7.75
CA SER A 84 -5.48 11.38 7.68
C SER A 84 -4.66 12.33 8.55
N ALA A 85 -4.91 13.64 8.46
CA ALA A 85 -4.24 14.63 9.30
C ALA A 85 -4.57 14.46 10.78
N ALA A 86 -5.86 14.34 11.12
CA ALA A 86 -6.32 14.17 12.49
C ALA A 86 -5.72 12.92 13.13
N GLY A 87 -5.69 11.78 12.42
CA GLY A 87 -5.10 10.57 12.94
C GLY A 87 -3.60 10.70 13.22
N LEU A 88 -2.83 11.35 12.34
CA LEU A 88 -1.41 11.65 12.58
C LEU A 88 -1.19 12.58 13.77
N LEU A 89 -2.03 13.60 13.97
CA LEU A 89 -2.01 14.48 15.12
C LEU A 89 -2.34 13.71 16.41
N LEU A 90 -3.42 12.93 16.38
CA LEU A 90 -3.87 12.16 17.53
C LEU A 90 -2.89 11.04 17.92
N LEU A 91 -2.13 10.51 16.97
CA LEU A 91 -1.04 9.57 17.23
C LEU A 91 -0.02 10.13 18.22
N THR A 92 0.19 11.44 18.24
CA THR A 92 1.16 12.09 19.13
C THR A 92 0.61 12.39 20.53
N VAL A 93 -0.72 12.45 20.68
CA VAL A 93 -1.40 12.91 21.91
C VAL A 93 -2.08 11.75 22.65
N LEU A 94 -2.84 10.91 21.95
CA LEU A 94 -3.69 9.91 22.58
C LEU A 94 -2.93 8.86 23.40
N PRO A 95 -1.74 8.36 23.01
CA PRO A 95 -0.98 7.43 23.83
C PRO A 95 -0.56 7.97 25.19
N GLU A 96 -0.49 9.29 25.35
CA GLU A 96 -0.13 9.96 26.61
C GLU A 96 -1.35 10.28 27.49
N VAL A 97 -2.53 10.42 26.85
CA VAL A 97 -3.77 10.81 27.57
C VAL A 97 -4.51 9.58 28.11
N PHE A 98 -4.47 8.48 27.38
CA PHE A 98 -5.14 7.26 27.82
C PHE A 98 -4.30 6.52 28.87
N SER A 99 -4.96 5.92 29.86
CA SER A 99 -4.30 5.04 30.86
C SER A 99 -3.57 3.85 30.22
N SER A 100 -4.03 3.41 29.05
CA SER A 100 -3.33 2.45 28.19
C SER A 100 -2.85 3.16 26.91
N PRO A 101 -1.54 3.39 26.71
CA PRO A 101 -1.00 3.98 25.48
C PRO A 101 -1.42 3.24 24.22
N TYR A 102 -1.57 1.91 24.31
CA TYR A 102 -2.03 1.08 23.20
C TYR A 102 -3.43 1.46 22.71
N THR A 103 -4.36 1.77 23.62
CA THR A 103 -5.70 2.24 23.26
C THR A 103 -5.64 3.55 22.45
N GLY A 104 -4.76 4.46 22.85
CA GLY A 104 -4.52 5.71 22.13
C GLY A 104 -3.99 5.47 20.70
N LEU A 105 -3.04 4.54 20.56
CA LEU A 105 -2.52 4.13 19.24
C LEU A 105 -3.62 3.52 18.36
N VAL A 106 -4.44 2.62 18.91
CA VAL A 106 -5.56 1.98 18.19
C VAL A 106 -6.53 3.04 17.65
N ILE A 107 -6.93 4.00 18.48
CA ILE A 107 -7.86 5.07 18.04
C ILE A 107 -7.23 5.93 16.95
N ALA A 108 -5.97 6.31 17.08
CA ALA A 108 -5.26 7.10 16.08
C ALA A 108 -5.16 6.34 14.74
N VAL A 109 -4.83 5.02 14.80
CA VAL A 109 -4.79 4.14 13.63
C VAL A 109 -6.14 4.07 12.94
N ILE A 110 -7.24 3.88 13.68
CA ILE A 110 -8.59 3.85 13.12
C ILE A 110 -8.86 5.13 12.32
N ILE A 111 -8.55 6.29 12.89
CA ILE A 111 -8.88 7.58 12.29
C ILE A 111 -8.08 7.79 11.00
N TYR A 112 -6.76 7.59 11.01
CA TYR A 112 -5.98 7.79 9.78
C TYR A 112 -6.22 6.69 8.73
N ALA A 113 -6.54 5.46 9.16
CA ALA A 113 -6.86 4.37 8.24
C ALA A 113 -8.16 4.62 7.47
N ILE A 114 -9.18 5.20 8.10
CA ILE A 114 -10.38 5.65 7.38
C ILE A 114 -10.01 6.71 6.34
N GLY A 115 -9.13 7.65 6.69
CA GLY A 115 -8.61 8.64 5.74
C GLY A 115 -7.87 7.99 4.57
N GLY A 116 -6.99 7.03 4.84
CA GLY A 116 -6.22 6.29 3.84
C GLY A 116 -7.10 5.50 2.86
N GLY A 117 -8.07 4.73 3.36
CA GLY A 117 -9.00 3.98 2.52
C GLY A 117 -9.83 4.91 1.62
N LEU A 118 -10.36 6.01 2.16
CA LEU A 118 -11.05 7.00 1.33
C LEU A 118 -10.16 7.58 0.22
N LEU A 119 -8.87 7.83 0.50
CA LEU A 119 -7.94 8.31 -0.53
C LEU A 119 -7.76 7.28 -1.65
N GLU A 120 -7.63 6.02 -1.30
CA GLU A 120 -7.44 4.91 -2.25
C GLU A 120 -8.59 4.83 -3.25
N VAL A 121 -9.82 4.85 -2.75
CA VAL A 121 -11.03 4.76 -3.58
C VAL A 121 -11.26 6.02 -4.42
N LEU A 122 -10.92 7.22 -3.90
CA LEU A 122 -11.32 8.48 -4.53
C LEU A 122 -10.33 9.03 -5.54
N VAL A 123 -9.03 8.86 -5.30
CA VAL A 123 -8.01 9.59 -6.07
C VAL A 123 -7.93 9.11 -7.52
N SER A 124 -8.01 7.79 -7.75
CA SER A 124 -7.99 7.22 -9.10
C SER A 124 -9.20 7.63 -9.96
N PRO A 125 -10.46 7.53 -9.49
CA PRO A 125 -11.61 8.04 -10.22
C PRO A 125 -11.58 9.55 -10.50
N ILE A 126 -11.07 10.36 -9.56
CA ILE A 126 -10.96 11.82 -9.76
C ILE A 126 -9.99 12.14 -10.90
N ILE A 127 -8.86 11.42 -11.00
CA ILE A 127 -7.90 11.65 -12.08
C ILE A 127 -8.42 11.12 -13.42
N GLU A 128 -9.13 9.99 -13.41
CA GLU A 128 -9.77 9.40 -14.59
C GLU A 128 -10.81 10.33 -15.21
N ALA A 129 -11.56 11.05 -14.36
CA ALA A 129 -12.53 12.04 -14.78
C ALA A 129 -11.91 13.33 -15.33
N CYS A 130 -10.63 13.58 -15.08
CA CYS A 130 -9.97 14.78 -15.58
C CYS A 130 -9.87 14.79 -17.13
N PRO A 131 -10.16 15.92 -17.80
CA PRO A 131 -10.01 16.05 -19.24
C PRO A 131 -8.52 16.18 -19.61
N THR A 132 -7.81 15.06 -19.66
CA THR A 132 -6.39 14.96 -20.08
C THR A 132 -6.29 14.33 -21.45
N ASP A 133 -5.26 14.72 -22.22
CA ASP A 133 -5.00 14.16 -23.54
C ASP A 133 -4.55 12.69 -23.48
N ASN A 134 -4.04 12.25 -22.33
CA ASN A 134 -3.59 10.88 -22.10
C ASN A 134 -3.91 10.42 -20.68
N LYS A 135 -5.08 9.82 -20.50
CA LYS A 135 -5.58 9.29 -19.24
C LYS A 135 -4.71 8.17 -18.66
N GLU A 136 -4.26 7.24 -19.52
CA GLU A 136 -3.40 6.12 -19.11
C GLU A 136 -2.08 6.61 -18.52
N LYS A 137 -1.47 7.63 -19.14
CA LYS A 137 -0.25 8.25 -18.63
C LYS A 137 -0.49 8.93 -17.28
N ALA A 138 -1.58 9.66 -17.14
CA ALA A 138 -1.94 10.33 -15.88
C ALA A 138 -2.16 9.31 -14.75
N MET A 139 -2.85 8.21 -15.03
CA MET A 139 -3.09 7.10 -14.09
C MET A 139 -1.79 6.39 -13.72
N SER A 140 -0.96 6.03 -14.69
CA SER A 140 0.34 5.39 -14.45
C SER A 140 1.26 6.28 -13.60
N LEU A 141 1.28 7.58 -13.89
CA LEU A 141 2.06 8.55 -13.12
C LEU A 141 1.50 8.67 -11.69
N LEU A 142 0.19 8.72 -11.51
CA LEU A 142 -0.47 8.72 -10.20
C LEU A 142 0.02 7.56 -9.32
N HIS A 143 -0.06 6.34 -9.82
CA HIS A 143 0.36 5.15 -9.06
C HIS A 143 1.87 5.13 -8.77
N SER A 144 2.69 5.78 -9.59
CA SER A 144 4.12 5.94 -9.29
C SER A 144 4.36 6.88 -8.10
N PHE A 145 3.49 7.89 -7.88
CA PHE A 145 3.61 8.80 -6.74
C PHE A 145 3.43 8.12 -5.39
N TYR A 146 2.65 7.03 -5.31
CA TYR A 146 2.64 6.22 -4.10
C TYR A 146 4.02 5.64 -3.77
N CYS A 147 4.71 5.05 -4.76
CA CYS A 147 6.05 4.49 -4.57
C CYS A 147 7.07 5.57 -4.18
N TRP A 148 7.06 6.70 -4.87
CA TRP A 148 7.93 7.84 -4.55
C TRP A 148 7.56 8.48 -3.22
N GLY A 149 6.27 8.51 -2.87
CA GLY A 149 5.79 8.89 -1.55
C GLY A 149 6.37 7.98 -0.46
N HIS A 150 6.32 6.66 -0.65
CA HIS A 150 6.92 5.69 0.26
C HIS A 150 8.44 5.92 0.43
N VAL A 151 9.17 6.04 -0.69
CA VAL A 151 10.61 6.40 -0.66
C VAL A 151 10.83 7.69 0.13
N GLY A 152 10.04 8.73 -0.13
CA GLY A 152 10.13 10.02 0.56
C GLY A 152 9.86 9.90 2.05
N VAL A 153 8.82 9.16 2.44
CA VAL A 153 8.48 8.93 3.86
C VAL A 153 9.64 8.27 4.59
N VAL A 154 10.18 7.18 4.05
CA VAL A 154 11.29 6.47 4.71
C VAL A 154 12.53 7.34 4.76
N LEU A 155 12.95 7.91 3.63
CA LEU A 155 14.18 8.69 3.53
C LEU A 155 14.17 9.92 4.46
N LEU A 156 13.09 10.72 4.39
CA LEU A 156 12.98 11.94 5.19
C LEU A 156 12.79 11.63 6.68
N SER A 157 12.04 10.57 7.01
CA SER A 157 11.90 10.12 8.40
C SER A 157 13.22 9.63 8.97
N THR A 158 13.96 8.81 8.21
CA THR A 158 15.28 8.32 8.63
C THR A 158 16.28 9.46 8.80
N ALA A 159 16.31 10.42 7.84
CA ALA A 159 17.15 11.61 7.95
C ALA A 159 16.78 12.43 9.20
N PHE A 160 15.50 12.65 9.46
CA PHE A 160 15.05 13.36 10.65
C PHE A 160 15.50 12.64 11.93
N PHE A 161 15.33 11.33 12.02
CA PHE A 161 15.77 10.55 13.19
C PHE A 161 17.28 10.55 13.37
N TRP A 162 18.03 10.57 12.27
CA TRP A 162 19.49 10.67 12.33
C TRP A 162 19.97 12.01 12.89
N PHE A 163 19.33 13.14 12.52
CA PHE A 163 19.69 14.47 12.98
C PHE A 163 19.17 14.80 14.39
N PHE A 164 17.92 14.43 14.68
CA PHE A 164 17.20 14.87 15.88
C PHE A 164 16.96 13.75 16.90
N GLY A 165 17.20 12.50 16.53
CA GLY A 165 16.91 11.33 17.35
C GLY A 165 15.47 10.84 17.25
N ILE A 166 15.30 9.52 17.50
CA ILE A 166 13.99 8.84 17.41
C ILE A 166 13.00 9.32 18.48
N SER A 167 13.49 9.87 19.60
CA SER A 167 12.65 10.44 20.66
C SER A 167 11.76 11.59 20.17
N HIS A 168 12.13 12.24 19.08
CA HIS A 168 11.39 13.35 18.48
C HIS A 168 10.36 12.89 17.42
N TRP A 169 10.04 11.59 17.36
CA TRP A 169 9.08 11.04 16.36
C TRP A 169 7.73 11.75 16.36
N LYS A 170 7.28 12.28 17.51
CA LYS A 170 6.02 13.05 17.60
C LYS A 170 6.09 14.33 16.76
N ILE A 171 7.22 15.03 16.78
CA ILE A 171 7.42 16.24 15.95
C ILE A 171 7.37 15.87 14.48
N LEU A 172 7.99 14.76 14.09
CA LEU A 172 7.93 14.28 12.71
C LEU A 172 6.51 13.91 12.29
N ALA A 173 5.72 13.27 13.16
CA ALA A 173 4.31 12.97 12.90
C ALA A 173 3.49 14.26 12.65
N LEU A 174 3.74 15.32 13.42
CA LEU A 174 3.15 16.64 13.20
C LEU A 174 3.57 17.23 11.83
N MET A 175 4.84 17.10 11.46
CA MET A 175 5.32 17.55 10.14
C MET A 175 4.64 16.78 9.00
N TRP A 176 4.49 15.45 9.11
CA TRP A 176 3.76 14.66 8.13
C TRP A 176 2.28 15.06 8.04
N ALA A 177 1.64 15.45 9.14
CA ALA A 177 0.26 15.91 9.14
C ALA A 177 0.05 17.22 8.35
N VAL A 178 1.09 18.04 8.14
CA VAL A 178 1.00 19.27 7.34
C VAL A 178 0.63 18.96 5.89
N ILE A 179 1.10 17.84 5.33
CA ILE A 179 0.85 17.47 3.92
C ILE A 179 -0.64 17.25 3.64
N PRO A 180 -1.39 16.40 4.37
CA PRO A 180 -2.82 16.26 4.17
C PRO A 180 -3.60 17.54 4.50
N ILE A 181 -3.17 18.33 5.48
CA ILE A 181 -3.79 19.65 5.76
C ILE A 181 -3.66 20.56 4.54
N PHE A 182 -2.45 20.69 3.99
CA PHE A 182 -2.22 21.49 2.79
C PHE A 182 -3.05 21.00 1.59
N ASN A 183 -3.10 19.69 1.37
CA ASN A 183 -3.84 19.10 0.26
C ASN A 183 -5.36 19.25 0.41
N THR A 184 -5.87 19.37 1.65
CA THR A 184 -7.27 19.74 1.90
C THR A 184 -7.62 21.08 1.27
N PHE A 185 -6.75 22.08 1.42
CA PHE A 185 -6.96 23.40 0.80
C PHE A 185 -6.86 23.35 -0.72
N LEU A 186 -5.95 22.54 -1.29
CA LEU A 186 -5.86 22.35 -2.73
C LEU A 186 -7.15 21.72 -3.29
N PHE A 187 -7.66 20.67 -2.68
CA PHE A 187 -8.89 20.01 -3.13
C PHE A 187 -10.15 20.87 -2.92
N ARG A 188 -10.13 21.79 -1.96
CA ARG A 188 -11.24 22.72 -1.77
C ARG A 188 -11.46 23.60 -3.01
N SER A 189 -10.38 24.01 -3.68
CA SER A 189 -10.42 24.90 -4.85
C SER A 189 -10.27 24.18 -6.19
N ALA A 190 -9.73 22.95 -6.21
CA ALA A 190 -9.53 22.17 -7.43
C ALA A 190 -10.86 21.78 -8.09
N PRO A 191 -11.02 21.88 -9.41
CA PRO A 191 -12.22 21.41 -10.09
C PRO A 191 -12.30 19.90 -10.04
N ILE A 192 -13.42 19.33 -9.61
CA ILE A 192 -13.70 17.90 -9.67
C ILE A 192 -14.70 17.64 -10.79
N TYR A 193 -14.32 16.77 -11.70
CA TYR A 193 -15.11 16.41 -12.88
C TYR A 193 -15.94 15.16 -12.58
N SER A 194 -17.06 15.00 -13.30
CA SER A 194 -17.93 13.83 -13.18
C SER A 194 -17.48 12.71 -14.10
N LEU A 195 -17.54 11.48 -13.63
CA LEU A 195 -17.22 10.27 -14.40
C LEU A 195 -18.33 9.82 -15.35
N HIS A 196 -19.52 10.41 -15.31
CA HIS A 196 -20.65 9.94 -16.09
C HIS A 196 -20.46 10.19 -17.60
N GLU A 197 -19.99 9.18 -18.31
CA GLU A 197 -20.36 8.95 -19.71
C GLU A 197 -21.43 7.87 -19.74
N GLU A 198 -22.57 8.18 -20.33
CA GLU A 198 -23.71 7.28 -20.49
C GLU A 198 -23.36 6.16 -21.47
N GLY A 199 -23.54 4.88 -21.10
CA GLY A 199 -23.88 3.86 -22.06
C GLY A 199 -23.22 2.51 -22.07
N GLU A 200 -22.13 2.21 -21.40
CA GLU A 200 -21.59 0.83 -21.35
C GLU A 200 -21.88 0.16 -20.00
N GLN A 201 -22.86 -0.72 -19.99
CA GLN A 201 -23.12 -1.61 -18.85
C GLN A 201 -22.07 -2.71 -18.83
N GLY A 202 -21.14 -2.65 -17.87
CA GLY A 202 -20.23 -3.75 -17.51
C GLY A 202 -21.01 -4.96 -16.96
N LEU A 203 -20.29 -6.07 -16.71
CA LEU A 203 -20.87 -7.24 -16.06
C LEU A 203 -21.39 -6.87 -14.67
N SER A 204 -22.57 -7.36 -14.33
CA SER A 204 -23.13 -7.23 -13.00
C SER A 204 -22.29 -8.01 -11.98
N LEU A 205 -22.37 -7.62 -10.70
CA LEU A 205 -21.72 -8.34 -9.59
C LEU A 205 -22.06 -9.85 -9.61
N ARG A 206 -23.30 -10.20 -9.92
CA ARG A 206 -23.75 -11.58 -9.98
C ARG A 206 -23.07 -12.35 -11.11
N GLU A 207 -22.92 -11.76 -12.27
CA GLU A 207 -22.23 -12.37 -13.42
C GLU A 207 -20.75 -12.55 -13.15
N LEU A 208 -20.08 -11.57 -12.53
CA LEU A 208 -18.70 -11.68 -12.12
C LEU A 208 -18.50 -12.83 -11.11
N CYS A 209 -19.34 -12.91 -10.08
CA CYS A 209 -19.26 -13.96 -9.06
C CYS A 209 -19.54 -15.38 -9.59
N THR A 210 -20.14 -15.55 -10.76
CA THR A 210 -20.28 -16.85 -11.40
C THR A 210 -19.04 -17.30 -12.17
N SER A 211 -18.12 -16.39 -12.47
CA SER A 211 -16.92 -16.66 -13.25
C SER A 211 -15.81 -17.29 -12.39
N LYS A 212 -15.35 -18.49 -12.76
CA LYS A 212 -14.21 -19.15 -12.11
C LYS A 212 -12.90 -18.36 -12.30
N ILE A 213 -12.74 -17.73 -13.47
CA ILE A 213 -11.58 -16.90 -13.78
C ILE A 213 -11.55 -15.69 -12.84
N PHE A 214 -12.69 -15.07 -12.56
CA PHE A 214 -12.79 -13.96 -11.64
C PHE A 214 -12.31 -14.33 -10.23
N TRP A 215 -12.78 -15.45 -9.67
CA TRP A 215 -12.33 -15.91 -8.35
C TRP A 215 -10.84 -16.27 -8.30
N MET A 216 -10.31 -16.82 -9.39
CA MET A 216 -8.87 -17.05 -9.50
C MET A 216 -8.09 -15.74 -9.49
N LEU A 217 -8.54 -14.73 -10.22
CA LEU A 217 -7.92 -13.39 -10.22
C LEU A 217 -8.03 -12.72 -8.85
N MET A 218 -9.16 -12.85 -8.15
CA MET A 218 -9.33 -12.39 -6.76
C MET A 218 -8.30 -13.02 -5.82
N LEU A 219 -8.15 -14.35 -5.86
CA LEU A 219 -7.15 -15.05 -5.05
C LEU A 219 -5.73 -14.61 -5.39
N MET A 220 -5.42 -14.46 -6.67
CA MET A 220 -4.10 -14.01 -7.13
C MET A 220 -3.82 -12.58 -6.66
N MET A 221 -4.82 -11.69 -6.68
CA MET A 221 -4.67 -10.32 -6.21
C MET A 221 -4.47 -10.25 -4.70
N THR A 222 -5.21 -11.06 -3.92
CA THR A 222 -4.95 -11.24 -2.48
C THR A 222 -3.50 -11.68 -2.22
N CYS A 223 -3.02 -12.66 -3.00
CA CYS A 223 -1.63 -13.12 -2.86
C CYS A 223 -0.60 -12.05 -3.26
N ALA A 224 -0.90 -11.20 -4.24
CA ALA A 224 -0.02 -10.10 -4.64
C ALA A 224 0.12 -9.05 -3.52
N GLY A 225 -0.99 -8.59 -2.95
CA GLY A 225 -0.99 -7.66 -1.82
C GLY A 225 -0.29 -8.24 -0.59
N ALA A 226 -0.57 -9.51 -0.27
CA ALA A 226 0.08 -10.21 0.84
C ALA A 226 1.60 -10.34 0.64
N SER A 227 2.05 -10.66 -0.58
CA SER A 227 3.47 -10.79 -0.90
C SER A 227 4.23 -9.46 -0.79
N GLU A 228 3.57 -8.35 -1.09
CA GLU A 228 4.15 -7.01 -0.96
C GLU A 228 4.25 -6.61 0.51
N GLN A 229 3.13 -6.66 1.22
CA GLN A 229 3.04 -6.07 2.55
C GLN A 229 3.66 -6.92 3.65
N ALA A 230 3.76 -8.25 3.51
CA ALA A 230 4.39 -9.10 4.51
C ALA A 230 5.88 -8.78 4.75
N VAL A 231 6.59 -8.26 3.74
CA VAL A 231 7.97 -7.78 3.90
C VAL A 231 8.00 -6.28 4.16
N SER A 232 7.26 -5.48 3.39
CA SER A 232 7.25 -4.02 3.48
C SER A 232 6.96 -3.53 4.90
N GLN A 233 5.92 -4.05 5.56
CA GLN A 233 5.50 -3.61 6.89
C GLN A 233 6.49 -3.99 8.01
N TRP A 234 7.20 -5.08 7.84
CA TRP A 234 8.14 -5.56 8.86
C TRP A 234 9.61 -5.21 8.57
N ALA A 235 9.95 -4.62 7.41
CA ALA A 235 11.33 -4.43 6.97
C ALA A 235 12.19 -3.63 7.96
N SER A 236 11.69 -2.53 8.52
CA SER A 236 12.40 -1.71 9.51
C SER A 236 12.58 -2.49 10.82
N THR A 237 11.49 -3.05 11.38
CA THR A 237 11.53 -3.85 12.62
C THR A 237 12.44 -5.05 12.45
N PHE A 238 12.39 -5.73 11.31
CA PHE A 238 13.26 -6.87 11.00
C PHE A 238 14.75 -6.49 11.02
N ALA A 239 15.12 -5.36 10.40
CA ALA A 239 16.49 -4.88 10.41
C ALA A 239 16.99 -4.58 11.83
N GLU A 240 16.18 -3.94 12.65
CA GLU A 240 16.55 -3.59 14.02
C GLU A 240 16.58 -4.81 14.95
N THR A 241 15.54 -5.64 14.97
CA THR A 241 15.38 -6.70 15.98
C THR A 241 16.04 -8.02 15.60
N SER A 242 16.00 -8.39 14.31
CA SER A 242 16.51 -9.69 13.84
C SER A 242 17.94 -9.61 13.31
N LEU A 243 18.36 -8.45 12.80
CA LEU A 243 19.70 -8.27 12.24
C LEU A 243 20.61 -7.42 13.15
N HIS A 244 20.05 -6.81 14.19
CA HIS A 244 20.76 -5.93 15.14
C HIS A 244 21.49 -4.77 14.45
N ILE A 245 20.88 -4.23 13.38
CA ILE A 245 21.41 -3.11 12.61
C ILE A 245 20.84 -1.83 13.20
N SER A 246 21.64 -0.77 13.21
CA SER A 246 21.15 0.54 13.66
C SER A 246 19.91 0.96 12.86
N LYS A 247 18.98 1.65 13.52
CA LYS A 247 17.72 2.10 12.88
C LYS A 247 17.98 2.81 11.54
N THR A 248 18.92 3.76 11.51
CA THR A 248 19.25 4.52 10.29
C THR A 248 19.64 3.63 9.13
N LEU A 249 20.56 2.68 9.34
CA LEU A 249 20.97 1.75 8.30
C LEU A 249 19.86 0.72 7.97
N GLY A 250 19.10 0.30 8.98
CA GLY A 250 17.98 -0.61 8.81
C GLY A 250 16.89 -0.01 7.94
N ASP A 251 16.49 1.24 8.18
CA ASP A 251 15.47 1.94 7.40
C ASP A 251 15.93 2.21 5.96
N LEU A 252 17.21 2.57 5.77
CA LEU A 252 17.75 2.81 4.43
C LEU A 252 17.92 1.51 3.64
N ALA A 253 18.40 0.45 4.26
CA ALA A 253 18.68 -0.81 3.58
C ALA A 253 17.46 -1.75 3.50
N GLY A 254 16.47 -1.61 4.37
CA GLY A 254 15.22 -2.36 4.36
C GLY A 254 14.12 -1.63 3.57
N PRO A 255 13.27 -0.83 4.23
CA PRO A 255 12.08 -0.25 3.59
C PRO A 255 12.40 0.73 2.46
N LEU A 256 13.48 1.53 2.55
CA LEU A 256 13.82 2.46 1.48
C LEU A 256 14.22 1.73 0.20
N THR A 257 15.12 0.74 0.30
CA THR A 257 15.55 -0.04 -0.88
C THR A 257 14.41 -0.87 -1.44
N PHE A 258 13.54 -1.42 -0.59
CA PHE A 258 12.31 -2.10 -1.01
C PHE A 258 11.45 -1.17 -1.87
N ALA A 259 11.12 0.02 -1.38
CA ALA A 259 10.27 0.97 -2.08
C ALA A 259 10.91 1.48 -3.39
N ALA A 260 12.22 1.77 -3.37
CA ALA A 260 12.95 2.21 -4.55
C ALA A 260 13.00 1.12 -5.64
N CYS A 261 13.27 -0.13 -5.26
CA CYS A 261 13.28 -1.27 -6.17
C CYS A 261 11.88 -1.57 -6.73
N MET A 262 10.82 -1.42 -5.92
CA MET A 262 9.44 -1.54 -6.37
C MET A 262 9.10 -0.48 -7.42
N GLY A 263 9.47 0.78 -7.17
CA GLY A 263 9.32 1.87 -8.14
C GLY A 263 10.11 1.62 -9.42
N ALA A 264 11.36 1.12 -9.31
CA ALA A 264 12.20 0.77 -10.45
C ALA A 264 11.58 -0.34 -11.32
N SER A 265 11.01 -1.38 -10.70
CA SER A 265 10.31 -2.46 -11.41
C SER A 265 9.12 -1.94 -12.21
N ARG A 266 8.30 -1.05 -11.63
CA ARG A 266 7.17 -0.39 -12.31
C ARG A 266 7.62 0.48 -13.48
N LEU A 267 8.69 1.26 -13.30
CA LEU A 267 9.27 2.09 -14.36
C LEU A 267 9.85 1.24 -15.48
N LEU A 268 10.53 0.14 -15.16
CA LEU A 268 11.12 -0.78 -16.13
C LEU A 268 10.03 -1.38 -17.01
N TYR A 269 8.96 -1.89 -16.41
CA TYR A 269 7.85 -2.43 -17.17
C TYR A 269 7.11 -1.34 -17.95
N GLY A 270 6.88 -0.17 -17.37
CA GLY A 270 6.26 0.97 -18.06
C GLY A 270 7.03 1.43 -19.30
N LYS A 271 8.37 1.32 -19.28
CA LYS A 271 9.23 1.70 -20.41
C LYS A 271 9.39 0.61 -21.48
N TYR A 272 9.45 -0.65 -21.06
CA TYR A 272 9.79 -1.78 -21.93
C TYR A 272 8.66 -2.81 -22.07
N GLY A 273 7.48 -2.53 -21.53
CA GLY A 273 6.34 -3.46 -21.50
C GLY A 273 5.92 -3.96 -22.88
N ASP A 274 6.02 -3.12 -23.92
CA ASP A 274 5.73 -3.52 -25.31
C ASP A 274 6.68 -4.63 -25.84
N ARG A 275 7.86 -4.79 -25.22
CA ARG A 275 8.88 -5.78 -25.58
C ARG A 275 8.95 -6.97 -24.63
N ILE A 276 8.32 -6.86 -23.46
CA ILE A 276 8.38 -7.85 -22.40
C ILE A 276 7.00 -8.51 -22.28
N ARG A 277 6.95 -9.82 -22.45
CA ARG A 277 5.71 -10.58 -22.24
C ARG A 277 5.33 -10.53 -20.77
N LEU A 278 4.15 -9.99 -20.47
CA LEU A 278 3.64 -9.80 -19.11
C LEU A 278 3.61 -11.12 -18.31
N ASP A 279 3.13 -12.21 -18.92
CA ASP A 279 3.03 -13.52 -18.29
C ASP A 279 4.38 -14.05 -17.80
N LEU A 280 5.43 -13.89 -18.63
CA LEU A 280 6.79 -14.33 -18.26
C LEU A 280 7.40 -13.41 -17.20
N PHE A 281 7.18 -12.09 -17.31
CA PHE A 281 7.69 -11.14 -16.32
C PHE A 281 7.04 -11.37 -14.95
N MET A 282 5.74 -11.57 -14.89
CA MET A 282 5.02 -11.87 -13.65
C MET A 282 5.48 -13.21 -13.02
N ARG A 283 5.63 -14.26 -13.81
CA ARG A 283 6.15 -15.56 -13.30
C ARG A 283 7.58 -15.44 -12.78
N GLY A 284 8.45 -14.76 -13.54
CA GLY A 284 9.82 -14.48 -13.10
C GLY A 284 9.83 -13.65 -11.80
N SER A 285 8.95 -12.69 -11.67
CA SER A 285 8.77 -11.89 -10.46
C SER A 285 8.29 -12.72 -9.28
N CYS A 286 7.34 -13.66 -9.47
CA CYS A 286 6.95 -14.58 -8.39
C CYS A 286 8.09 -15.49 -7.93
N ILE A 287 8.88 -16.03 -8.87
CA ILE A 287 10.05 -16.84 -8.54
C ILE A 287 11.07 -15.99 -7.78
N LEU A 288 11.36 -14.78 -8.26
CA LEU A 288 12.28 -13.86 -7.60
C LEU A 288 11.77 -13.47 -6.20
N CYS A 289 10.45 -13.29 -6.02
CA CYS A 289 9.84 -13.03 -4.74
C CYS A 289 10.06 -14.20 -3.76
N ILE A 290 9.82 -15.43 -4.18
CA ILE A 290 10.06 -16.63 -3.37
C ILE A 290 11.56 -16.72 -2.97
N LEU A 291 12.47 -16.50 -3.91
CA LEU A 291 13.91 -16.47 -3.63
C LEU A 291 14.27 -15.35 -2.65
N SER A 292 13.66 -14.19 -2.77
CA SER A 292 13.86 -13.07 -1.86
C SER A 292 13.43 -13.42 -0.44
N TYR A 293 12.26 -14.04 -0.28
CA TYR A 293 11.76 -14.50 1.03
C TYR A 293 12.68 -15.56 1.66
N LEU A 294 13.21 -16.50 0.86
CA LEU A 294 14.22 -17.48 1.32
C LEU A 294 15.51 -16.78 1.74
N CYS A 295 15.95 -15.79 0.96
CA CYS A 295 17.10 -14.96 1.29
C CYS A 295 16.94 -14.25 2.65
N ILE A 296 15.78 -13.64 2.89
CA ILE A 296 15.46 -12.93 4.14
C ILE A 296 15.42 -13.89 5.32
N SER A 297 14.81 -15.07 5.17
CA SER A 297 14.45 -15.93 6.29
C SER A 297 15.50 -16.99 6.65
N ILE A 298 16.22 -17.55 5.66
CA ILE A 298 17.11 -18.69 5.90
C ILE A 298 18.56 -18.27 6.03
N LEU A 299 19.01 -17.27 5.25
CA LEU A 299 20.43 -16.94 5.22
C LEU A 299 20.90 -16.31 6.53
N PRO A 300 22.10 -16.66 7.01
CA PRO A 300 22.65 -16.15 8.28
C PRO A 300 23.26 -14.75 8.17
N PHE A 301 23.43 -14.23 6.93
CA PHE A 301 24.18 -12.99 6.68
C PHE A 301 23.23 -11.78 6.59
N PRO A 302 23.34 -10.76 7.48
CA PRO A 302 22.48 -9.56 7.49
C PRO A 302 22.43 -8.84 6.14
N ALA A 303 23.57 -8.70 5.47
CA ALA A 303 23.63 -8.03 4.16
C ALA A 303 22.78 -8.74 3.09
N LEU A 304 22.78 -10.08 3.08
CA LEU A 304 21.96 -10.86 2.16
C LEU A 304 20.47 -10.80 2.52
N ASN A 305 20.14 -10.71 3.81
CA ASN A 305 18.75 -10.55 4.24
C ASN A 305 18.19 -9.19 3.78
N LEU A 306 18.96 -8.10 3.91
CA LEU A 306 18.57 -6.77 3.41
C LEU A 306 18.52 -6.73 1.89
N PHE A 307 19.47 -7.36 1.20
CA PHE A 307 19.40 -7.53 -0.25
C PHE A 307 18.14 -8.30 -0.68
N GLY A 308 17.75 -9.33 0.09
CA GLY A 308 16.46 -10.01 -0.08
C GLY A 308 15.25 -9.06 0.03
N CYS A 309 15.27 -8.12 0.97
CA CYS A 309 14.20 -7.08 1.09
C CYS A 309 14.14 -6.20 -0.17
N ALA A 310 15.28 -5.76 -0.70
CA ALA A 310 15.35 -4.96 -1.92
C ALA A 310 14.84 -5.76 -3.14
N LEU A 311 15.29 -7.02 -3.30
CA LEU A 311 14.80 -7.90 -4.36
C LEU A 311 13.30 -8.20 -4.25
N CYS A 312 12.79 -8.35 -3.03
CA CYS A 312 11.35 -8.50 -2.79
C CYS A 312 10.60 -7.30 -3.33
N GLY A 313 11.04 -6.07 -3.00
CA GLY A 313 10.46 -4.85 -3.54
C GLY A 313 10.41 -4.84 -5.07
N PHE A 314 11.54 -5.16 -5.74
CA PHE A 314 11.57 -5.25 -7.20
C PHE A 314 10.58 -6.28 -7.74
N SER A 315 10.50 -7.45 -7.12
CA SER A 315 9.66 -8.55 -7.57
C SER A 315 8.16 -8.26 -7.46
N VAL A 316 7.72 -7.61 -6.38
CA VAL A 316 6.29 -7.31 -6.16
C VAL A 316 5.79 -6.15 -7.01
N GLY A 317 6.69 -5.30 -7.53
CA GLY A 317 6.31 -4.08 -8.24
C GLY A 317 5.34 -4.30 -9.41
N ILE A 318 5.47 -5.39 -10.16
CA ILE A 318 4.60 -5.70 -11.30
C ILE A 318 3.36 -6.51 -10.92
N MET A 319 3.32 -7.14 -9.75
CA MET A 319 2.26 -8.11 -9.43
C MET A 319 0.88 -7.47 -9.46
N TRP A 320 0.74 -6.33 -8.80
CA TRP A 320 -0.53 -5.62 -8.73
C TRP A 320 -0.98 -5.08 -10.12
N PRO A 321 -0.22 -4.22 -10.81
CA PRO A 321 -0.62 -3.71 -12.12
C PRO A 321 -0.73 -4.81 -13.17
N GLY A 322 0.10 -5.85 -13.09
CA GLY A 322 0.05 -6.98 -14.02
C GLY A 322 -1.22 -7.81 -13.88
N LEU A 323 -1.74 -7.97 -12.66
CA LEU A 323 -3.02 -8.65 -12.44
C LEU A 323 -4.20 -7.84 -12.95
N PHE A 324 -4.20 -6.53 -12.81
CA PHE A 324 -5.22 -5.68 -13.43
C PHE A 324 -5.21 -5.80 -14.96
N SER A 325 -4.03 -5.76 -15.57
CA SER A 325 -3.87 -6.00 -17.01
C SER A 325 -4.38 -7.40 -17.43
N THR A 326 -4.01 -8.43 -16.68
CA THR A 326 -4.47 -9.80 -16.94
C THR A 326 -6.00 -9.91 -16.81
N ALA A 327 -6.59 -9.28 -15.80
CA ALA A 327 -8.04 -9.26 -15.60
C ALA A 327 -8.77 -8.56 -16.73
N SER A 328 -8.25 -7.43 -17.20
CA SER A 328 -8.82 -6.67 -18.32
C SER A 328 -8.89 -7.49 -19.60
N VAL A 329 -7.85 -8.29 -19.88
CA VAL A 329 -7.80 -9.19 -21.04
C VAL A 329 -8.70 -10.42 -20.86
N SER A 330 -8.69 -11.01 -19.65
CA SER A 330 -9.42 -12.26 -19.38
C SER A 330 -10.93 -12.05 -19.23
N ILE A 331 -11.36 -10.85 -18.80
CA ILE A 331 -12.77 -10.49 -18.63
C ILE A 331 -13.03 -9.09 -19.24
N PRO A 332 -13.08 -8.98 -20.58
CA PRO A 332 -13.14 -7.68 -21.27
C PRO A 332 -14.35 -6.81 -20.87
N ARG A 333 -15.43 -7.42 -20.39
CA ARG A 333 -16.65 -6.74 -19.94
C ARG A 333 -16.71 -6.55 -18.43
N GLY A 334 -15.61 -6.81 -17.70
CA GLY A 334 -15.57 -6.74 -16.23
C GLY A 334 -15.87 -5.36 -15.65
N GLY A 335 -15.52 -4.30 -16.39
CA GLY A 335 -15.83 -2.93 -16.03
C GLY A 335 -15.27 -2.48 -14.69
N THR A 336 -15.76 -1.34 -14.19
CA THR A 336 -15.31 -0.74 -12.92
C THR A 336 -15.53 -1.66 -11.72
N THR A 337 -16.63 -2.42 -11.71
CA THR A 337 -16.96 -3.35 -10.61
C THR A 337 -15.89 -4.43 -10.44
N MET A 338 -15.39 -5.00 -11.53
CA MET A 338 -14.31 -5.98 -11.47
C MET A 338 -13.02 -5.39 -10.87
N PHE A 339 -12.63 -4.20 -11.32
CA PHE A 339 -11.42 -3.56 -10.82
C PHE A 339 -11.54 -3.20 -9.34
N ALA A 340 -12.70 -2.70 -8.89
CA ALA A 340 -12.95 -2.40 -7.49
C ALA A 340 -12.87 -3.65 -6.60
N LEU A 341 -13.46 -4.76 -7.04
CA LEU A 341 -13.39 -6.02 -6.29
C LEU A 341 -11.99 -6.63 -6.28
N LEU A 342 -11.23 -6.48 -7.35
CA LEU A 342 -9.83 -6.92 -7.38
C LEU A 342 -8.97 -6.06 -6.43
N ALA A 343 -9.16 -4.75 -6.38
CA ALA A 343 -8.49 -3.87 -5.43
C ALA A 343 -8.79 -4.32 -3.99
N LEU A 344 -10.08 -4.51 -3.67
CA LEU A 344 -10.53 -5.04 -2.39
C LEU A 344 -9.85 -6.38 -2.02
N ALA A 345 -9.68 -7.29 -2.99
CA ALA A 345 -8.97 -8.55 -2.77
C ALA A 345 -7.48 -8.32 -2.48
N GLY A 346 -6.86 -7.34 -3.14
CA GLY A 346 -5.50 -6.92 -2.88
C GLY A 346 -5.33 -6.40 -1.45
N ASP A 347 -6.24 -5.55 -0.98
CA ASP A 347 -6.22 -4.98 0.38
C ASP A 347 -6.44 -6.05 1.45
N LEU A 348 -7.29 -7.05 1.17
CA LEU A 348 -7.37 -8.23 2.02
C LEU A 348 -6.01 -8.93 2.14
N GLY A 349 -5.26 -9.00 1.04
CA GLY A 349 -3.89 -9.51 1.04
C GLY A 349 -2.93 -8.61 1.83
N CYS A 350 -3.03 -7.30 1.67
CA CYS A 350 -2.23 -6.31 2.40
C CYS A 350 -2.44 -6.41 3.92
N SER A 351 -3.64 -6.76 4.36
CA SER A 351 -3.91 -7.09 5.75
C SER A 351 -3.38 -8.48 6.14
N GLY A 352 -3.68 -9.49 5.34
CA GLY A 352 -3.39 -10.90 5.65
C GLY A 352 -1.90 -11.25 5.67
N GLY A 353 -1.12 -10.70 4.74
CA GLY A 353 0.31 -10.97 4.61
C GLY A 353 1.11 -10.63 5.87
N PRO A 354 1.15 -9.35 6.28
CA PRO A 354 1.87 -8.95 7.48
C PRO A 354 1.27 -9.52 8.76
N THR A 355 -0.04 -9.76 8.80
CA THR A 355 -0.72 -10.41 9.93
C THR A 355 -0.20 -11.85 10.12
N LEU A 356 -0.16 -12.65 9.04
CA LEU A 356 0.41 -14.00 9.09
C LEU A 356 1.88 -13.96 9.56
N ALA A 357 2.69 -13.09 8.96
CA ALA A 357 4.10 -12.96 9.34
C ALA A 357 4.26 -12.56 10.81
N GLY A 358 3.48 -11.60 11.31
CA GLY A 358 3.55 -11.14 12.69
C GLY A 358 3.06 -12.18 13.69
N LEU A 359 1.94 -12.87 13.43
CA LEU A 359 1.41 -13.91 14.32
C LEU A 359 2.36 -15.11 14.39
N VAL A 360 2.84 -15.63 13.25
CA VAL A 360 3.81 -16.72 13.23
C VAL A 360 5.10 -16.32 13.95
N SER A 361 5.57 -15.08 13.78
CA SER A 361 6.72 -14.55 14.52
C SER A 361 6.48 -14.57 16.03
N SER A 362 5.31 -14.14 16.48
CA SER A 362 4.95 -14.10 17.90
C SER A 362 4.95 -15.51 18.50
N TYR A 363 4.34 -16.49 17.83
CA TYR A 363 4.34 -17.90 18.27
C TYR A 363 5.74 -18.55 18.20
N ALA A 364 6.62 -18.07 17.33
CA ALA A 364 8.00 -18.54 17.20
C ALA A 364 8.99 -17.78 18.10
N GLY A 365 8.54 -17.24 19.23
CA GLY A 365 9.39 -16.55 20.20
C GLY A 365 9.92 -15.19 19.70
N GLY A 366 9.19 -14.51 18.83
CA GLY A 366 9.55 -13.19 18.28
C GLY A 366 10.39 -13.24 17.00
N SER A 367 10.61 -14.43 16.41
CA SER A 367 11.43 -14.59 15.21
C SER A 367 10.73 -14.09 13.95
N LEU A 368 11.02 -12.87 13.51
CA LEU A 368 10.50 -12.34 12.24
C LEU A 368 10.99 -13.14 11.02
N LYS A 369 12.15 -13.79 11.10
CA LYS A 369 12.61 -14.71 10.04
C LYS A 369 11.60 -15.83 9.80
N THR A 370 11.11 -16.44 10.88
CA THR A 370 10.11 -17.52 10.80
C THR A 370 8.77 -17.01 10.27
N GLY A 371 8.37 -15.83 10.68
CA GLY A 371 7.13 -15.20 10.19
C GLY A 371 7.17 -14.87 8.69
N ILE A 372 8.27 -14.29 8.22
CA ILE A 372 8.47 -13.98 6.80
C ILE A 372 8.57 -15.29 5.98
N PHE A 373 9.24 -16.34 6.53
CA PHE A 373 9.26 -17.65 5.88
C PHE A 373 7.87 -18.23 5.65
N ALA A 374 6.98 -18.14 6.63
CA ALA A 374 5.63 -18.65 6.48
C ALA A 374 4.84 -17.90 5.37
N ALA A 375 5.13 -16.63 5.15
CA ALA A 375 4.47 -15.82 4.13
C ALA A 375 4.88 -16.16 2.67
N ILE A 376 5.86 -17.05 2.46
CA ILE A 376 6.22 -17.59 1.13
C ILE A 376 5.02 -18.22 0.42
N ILE A 377 4.03 -18.68 1.19
CA ILE A 377 2.81 -19.28 0.62
C ILE A 377 2.13 -18.35 -0.38
N PHE A 378 2.15 -17.04 -0.17
CA PHE A 378 1.47 -16.08 -1.03
C PHE A 378 2.07 -15.98 -2.44
N PRO A 379 3.38 -15.70 -2.62
CA PRO A 379 3.96 -15.68 -3.97
C PRO A 379 3.98 -17.08 -4.61
N ALA A 380 3.99 -18.16 -3.84
CA ALA A 380 3.88 -19.52 -4.36
C ALA A 380 2.47 -19.80 -4.94
N VAL A 381 1.41 -19.42 -4.23
CA VAL A 381 0.02 -19.56 -4.71
C VAL A 381 -0.20 -18.66 -5.92
N LEU A 382 0.32 -17.44 -5.92
CA LEU A 382 0.25 -16.54 -7.08
C LEU A 382 0.91 -17.17 -8.32
N LEU A 383 2.11 -17.76 -8.17
CA LEU A 383 2.82 -18.43 -9.26
C LEU A 383 2.00 -19.60 -9.82
N LEU A 384 1.41 -20.41 -8.94
CA LEU A 384 0.55 -21.53 -9.35
C LEU A 384 -0.69 -21.04 -10.10
N GLY A 385 -1.29 -19.93 -9.69
CA GLY A 385 -2.40 -19.26 -10.38
C GLY A 385 -2.02 -18.86 -11.80
N LEU A 386 -0.86 -18.20 -11.96
CA LEU A 386 -0.33 -17.78 -13.26
C LEU A 386 0.02 -18.95 -14.21
N ILE A 387 0.39 -20.10 -13.65
CA ILE A 387 0.67 -21.31 -14.46
C ILE A 387 -0.63 -21.95 -14.92
N LYS A 388 -1.66 -21.96 -14.06
CA LYS A 388 -2.98 -22.55 -14.38
C LYS A 388 -3.77 -21.69 -15.38
N SER A 389 -3.74 -20.37 -15.27
CA SER A 389 -4.47 -19.49 -16.19
C SER A 389 -4.08 -19.72 -17.65
N LYS A 390 -2.80 -19.97 -17.92
CA LYS A 390 -2.30 -20.26 -19.29
C LYS A 390 -2.74 -21.61 -19.87
N LYS A 391 -3.12 -22.59 -19.03
CA LYS A 391 -3.59 -23.91 -19.51
C LYS A 391 -5.07 -23.88 -19.91
N SER A 392 -5.78 -22.78 -19.59
CA SER A 392 -7.20 -22.62 -19.88
C SER A 392 -7.46 -21.79 -21.14
N GLU A 393 -6.41 -21.17 -21.72
CA GLU A 393 -6.36 -20.57 -23.05
C GLU A 393 -5.92 -21.61 -24.09
#